data_c3e9a865fcb46553123c33d1d20c61a6
#
_entry.id   c3e9a865fcb46553123c33d1d20c61a6
#
_cell.length_a   1.000
_cell.length_b   1.000
_cell.length_c   1.000
_cell.angle_alpha   90.00
_cell.angle_beta   90.00
_cell.angle_gamma   90.00
#
_symmetry.space_group_name_H-M   'P 1'
#
loop_
_entity.id
_entity.type
_entity.pdbx_description
1 polymer ?
#
loop_
_entity_poly.entity_id
_entity_poly.type
_entity_poly.pdbx_seq_one_letter_code
_entity_poly.pdbx_strand_id
1 'polypeptide(L)'
;PAYDGVGQALSGLLSRFHQTDDPRIAGPAMADSLTGIFACLGVLGALHERSHTGKGRKVEVNMIEAAMAFLVEPLAHYLILGEDQPFYFRGAASQAYILRCRDGKRIGLHMSSPDKFWQGLAKAVGRPDLLTRYATREAKVEHYEEIGRELAAVFATKDRDEWISLLEANDVPFAAEHLLAELEDDPQVRHLGTFNKVEHPVHGTVRGVNRPVRFDGDNNSGFLPPPAMGE
;
A
#
# COMPACT_ATOMS: atom_id res chain seq x y z
N PRO A 1 -26.53 -6.64 -8.34
CA PRO A 1 -25.74 -7.40 -7.38
C PRO A 1 -24.28 -7.40 -7.85
N ALA A 2 -23.37 -7.02 -6.98
CA ALA A 2 -21.95 -7.00 -7.26
C ALA A 2 -21.20 -7.61 -6.06
N TYR A 3 -20.12 -8.31 -6.35
CA TYR A 3 -19.12 -8.72 -5.42
C TYR A 3 -17.84 -7.93 -5.70
N ASP A 4 -16.89 -7.97 -4.78
CA ASP A 4 -15.64 -7.23 -4.84
C ASP A 4 -14.95 -7.29 -6.21
N GLY A 5 -14.70 -8.47 -6.76
CA GLY A 5 -14.06 -8.62 -8.08
C GLY A 5 -14.83 -7.99 -9.24
N VAL A 6 -16.17 -7.94 -9.16
CA VAL A 6 -17.00 -7.24 -10.14
C VAL A 6 -16.85 -5.72 -9.99
N GLY A 7 -16.83 -5.23 -8.76
CA GLY A 7 -16.58 -3.81 -8.45
C GLY A 7 -15.20 -3.37 -8.92
N GLN A 8 -14.18 -4.16 -8.67
CA GLN A 8 -12.81 -3.91 -9.15
C GLN A 8 -12.74 -3.86 -10.70
N ALA A 9 -13.40 -4.78 -11.39
CA ALA A 9 -13.41 -4.82 -12.85
C ALA A 9 -14.13 -3.58 -13.45
N LEU A 10 -15.33 -3.28 -12.97
CA LEU A 10 -16.14 -2.17 -13.49
C LEU A 10 -15.54 -0.79 -13.22
N SER A 11 -14.80 -0.63 -12.13
CA SER A 11 -14.14 0.65 -11.78
C SER A 11 -12.82 0.88 -12.51
N GLY A 12 -12.30 -0.10 -13.23
CA GLY A 12 -10.97 -0.07 -13.83
C GLY A 12 -9.83 -0.42 -12.85
N LEU A 13 -10.14 -0.69 -11.58
CA LEU A 13 -9.13 -0.97 -10.55
C LEU A 13 -8.26 -2.18 -10.91
N LEU A 14 -8.86 -3.26 -11.44
CA LEU A 14 -8.12 -4.45 -11.86
C LEU A 14 -7.03 -4.15 -12.88
N SER A 15 -7.28 -3.24 -13.82
CA SER A 15 -6.31 -2.90 -14.87
C SER A 15 -4.99 -2.36 -14.33
N ARG A 16 -4.96 -1.95 -13.04
CA ARG A 16 -3.77 -1.40 -12.38
C ARG A 16 -2.94 -2.44 -11.64
N PHE A 17 -3.42 -3.68 -11.53
CA PHE A 17 -2.76 -4.73 -10.76
C PHE A 17 -2.23 -5.90 -11.61
N HIS A 18 -2.57 -5.96 -12.87
CA HIS A 18 -2.04 -7.01 -13.76
C HIS A 18 -1.80 -6.47 -15.17
N GLN A 19 -0.78 -7.00 -15.79
CA GLN A 19 -0.33 -6.65 -17.14
C GLN A 19 -0.30 -7.88 -17.99
N THR A 20 -1.06 -8.81 -18.03
CA THR A 20 -0.63 -10.02 -18.70
C THR A 20 -1.69 -10.83 -19.38
N ASP A 21 -1.22 -11.73 -20.21
CA ASP A 21 -1.96 -12.77 -20.87
C ASP A 21 -2.52 -13.85 -19.89
N ASP A 22 -2.14 -13.80 -18.60
CA ASP A 22 -2.68 -14.65 -17.54
C ASP A 22 -3.24 -13.77 -16.38
N PRO A 23 -4.35 -13.06 -16.60
CA PRO A 23 -4.92 -12.16 -15.61
C PRO A 23 -5.60 -12.95 -14.48
N ARG A 24 -5.18 -12.68 -13.24
CA ARG A 24 -5.77 -13.27 -12.03
C ARG A 24 -6.11 -12.18 -11.03
N ILE A 25 -7.23 -12.30 -10.34
CA ILE A 25 -7.55 -11.42 -9.22
C ILE A 25 -6.58 -11.73 -8.09
N ALA A 26 -5.88 -10.70 -7.62
CA ALA A 26 -4.92 -10.78 -6.52
C ALA A 26 -5.22 -9.70 -5.48
N GLY A 27 -4.75 -9.92 -4.27
CA GLY A 27 -4.89 -8.98 -3.17
C GLY A 27 -6.19 -9.15 -2.37
N PRO A 28 -6.43 -8.28 -1.39
CA PRO A 28 -7.61 -8.29 -0.55
C PRO A 28 -8.85 -7.77 -1.30
N ALA A 29 -10.04 -7.89 -0.69
CA ALA A 29 -11.30 -7.34 -1.18
C ALA A 29 -11.27 -5.79 -1.13
N MET A 30 -10.66 -5.17 -2.14
CA MET A 30 -10.38 -3.74 -2.15
C MET A 30 -11.62 -2.89 -2.39
N ALA A 31 -12.48 -3.28 -3.34
CA ALA A 31 -13.69 -2.53 -3.64
C ALA A 31 -14.70 -2.58 -2.47
N ASP A 32 -14.84 -3.73 -1.82
CA ASP A 32 -15.66 -3.88 -0.61
C ASP A 32 -15.14 -2.98 0.52
N SER A 33 -13.83 -3.05 0.80
CA SER A 33 -13.19 -2.28 1.88
C SER A 33 -13.32 -0.78 1.66
N LEU A 34 -13.06 -0.31 0.45
CA LEU A 34 -13.20 1.12 0.07
C LEU A 34 -14.64 1.59 0.20
N THR A 35 -15.60 0.78 -0.24
CA THR A 35 -17.03 1.08 -0.10
C THR A 35 -17.42 1.23 1.37
N GLY A 36 -16.95 0.33 2.22
CA GLY A 36 -17.17 0.39 3.67
C GLY A 36 -16.60 1.65 4.30
N ILE A 37 -15.38 2.04 3.91
CA ILE A 37 -14.73 3.28 4.40
C ILE A 37 -15.54 4.51 3.99
N PHE A 38 -15.91 4.63 2.72
CA PHE A 38 -16.71 5.78 2.24
C PHE A 38 -18.11 5.81 2.84
N ALA A 39 -18.74 4.64 3.05
CA ALA A 39 -20.03 4.56 3.74
C ALA A 39 -19.90 5.07 5.20
N CYS A 40 -18.88 4.66 5.91
CA CYS A 40 -18.60 5.14 7.26
C CYS A 40 -18.40 6.67 7.30
N LEU A 41 -17.60 7.23 6.40
CA LEU A 41 -17.38 8.68 6.29
C LEU A 41 -18.68 9.42 6.00
N GLY A 42 -19.50 8.90 5.08
CA GLY A 42 -20.79 9.49 4.74
C GLY A 42 -21.76 9.48 5.92
N VAL A 43 -21.84 8.37 6.65
CA VAL A 43 -22.68 8.24 7.86
C VAL A 43 -22.21 9.20 8.96
N LEU A 44 -20.91 9.30 9.22
CA LEU A 44 -20.36 10.24 10.21
C LEU A 44 -20.67 11.69 9.84
N GLY A 45 -20.52 12.07 8.56
CA GLY A 45 -20.89 13.38 8.05
C GLY A 45 -22.37 13.69 8.25
N ALA A 46 -23.25 12.74 7.93
CA ALA A 46 -24.71 12.88 8.12
C ALA A 46 -25.11 12.98 9.60
N LEU A 47 -24.46 12.22 10.48
CA LEU A 47 -24.66 12.32 11.92
C LEU A 47 -24.20 13.66 12.49
N HIS A 48 -23.05 14.15 12.05
CA HIS A 48 -22.56 15.47 12.45
C HIS A 48 -23.53 16.58 12.02
N GLU A 49 -23.99 16.57 10.76
CA GLU A 49 -25.00 17.53 10.29
C GLU A 49 -26.30 17.42 11.07
N ARG A 50 -26.77 16.19 11.35
CA ARG A 50 -27.99 15.98 12.16
C ARG A 50 -27.86 16.57 13.56
N SER A 51 -26.68 16.54 14.17
CA SER A 51 -26.46 17.13 15.50
C SER A 51 -26.68 18.64 15.55
N HIS A 52 -26.51 19.34 14.40
CA HIS A 52 -26.70 20.78 14.26
C HIS A 52 -28.09 21.16 13.72
N THR A 53 -28.61 20.36 12.82
CA THR A 53 -29.86 20.69 12.08
C THR A 53 -31.11 19.97 12.63
N GLY A 54 -30.93 18.92 13.43
CA GLY A 54 -32.00 18.03 13.87
C GLY A 54 -32.54 17.13 12.72
N LYS A 55 -32.02 17.23 11.51
CA LYS A 55 -32.54 16.52 10.32
C LYS A 55 -31.58 15.44 9.87
N GLY A 56 -32.06 14.21 9.71
CA GLY A 56 -31.31 13.13 9.07
C GLY A 56 -31.35 13.24 7.55
N ARG A 57 -30.44 12.53 6.88
CA ARG A 57 -30.43 12.39 5.42
C ARG A 57 -30.08 10.95 5.02
N LYS A 58 -30.48 10.58 3.82
CA LYS A 58 -30.07 9.33 3.20
C LYS A 58 -28.61 9.44 2.75
N VAL A 59 -27.82 8.40 3.04
CA VAL A 59 -26.44 8.26 2.56
C VAL A 59 -26.41 7.10 1.56
N GLU A 60 -25.90 7.34 0.37
CA GLU A 60 -25.75 6.33 -0.69
C GLU A 60 -24.29 6.27 -1.10
N VAL A 61 -23.76 5.06 -1.18
CA VAL A 61 -22.39 4.75 -1.62
C VAL A 61 -22.46 3.51 -2.50
N ASN A 62 -21.62 3.45 -3.53
CA ASN A 62 -21.51 2.28 -4.40
C ASN A 62 -20.04 1.91 -4.64
N MET A 63 -19.81 0.64 -5.01
CA MET A 63 -18.46 0.10 -5.20
C MET A 63 -17.68 0.76 -6.33
N ILE A 64 -18.37 1.15 -7.41
CA ILE A 64 -17.72 1.72 -8.59
C ILE A 64 -17.10 3.06 -8.23
N GLU A 65 -17.90 3.97 -7.66
CA GLU A 65 -17.43 5.31 -7.29
C GLU A 65 -16.39 5.26 -6.17
N ALA A 66 -16.55 4.36 -5.19
CA ALA A 66 -15.59 4.17 -4.12
C ALA A 66 -14.23 3.69 -4.66
N ALA A 67 -14.22 2.72 -5.57
CA ALA A 67 -12.99 2.24 -6.19
C ALA A 67 -12.39 3.29 -7.16
N MET A 68 -13.21 4.04 -7.91
CA MET A 68 -12.74 5.15 -8.76
C MET A 68 -12.12 6.28 -7.93
N ALA A 69 -12.65 6.58 -6.75
CA ALA A 69 -12.06 7.56 -5.85
C ALA A 69 -10.65 7.15 -5.38
N PHE A 70 -10.38 5.85 -5.26
CA PHE A 70 -9.03 5.34 -4.99
C PHE A 70 -8.09 5.48 -6.20
N LEU A 71 -8.64 5.48 -7.41
CA LEU A 71 -7.92 5.66 -8.67
C LEU A 71 -7.76 7.13 -9.08
N VAL A 72 -7.92 8.08 -8.18
CA VAL A 72 -7.93 9.52 -8.51
C VAL A 72 -6.72 9.98 -9.34
N GLU A 73 -5.53 9.45 -9.07
CA GLU A 73 -4.30 9.82 -9.79
C GLU A 73 -4.33 9.36 -11.26
N PRO A 74 -4.49 8.07 -11.60
CA PRO A 74 -4.57 7.63 -12.99
C PRO A 74 -5.81 8.15 -13.73
N LEU A 75 -6.94 8.32 -13.03
CA LEU A 75 -8.14 8.92 -13.64
C LEU A 75 -7.94 10.38 -13.97
N ALA A 76 -7.33 11.18 -13.09
CA ALA A 76 -7.02 12.57 -13.36
C ALA A 76 -6.06 12.69 -14.55
N HIS A 77 -5.06 11.83 -14.65
CA HIS A 77 -4.16 11.77 -15.80
C HIS A 77 -4.95 11.56 -17.10
N TYR A 78 -5.78 10.49 -17.14
CA TYR A 78 -6.61 10.19 -18.32
C TYR A 78 -7.58 11.33 -18.68
N LEU A 79 -8.29 11.88 -17.69
CA LEU A 79 -9.28 12.93 -17.92
C LEU A 79 -8.66 14.25 -18.42
N ILE A 80 -7.41 14.53 -18.07
CA ILE A 80 -6.71 15.77 -18.48
C ILE A 80 -5.97 15.58 -19.79
N LEU A 81 -5.29 14.46 -19.98
CA LEU A 81 -4.40 14.23 -21.13
C LEU A 81 -5.03 13.36 -22.23
N GLY A 82 -6.12 12.63 -21.95
CA GLY A 82 -6.75 11.70 -22.88
C GLY A 82 -6.01 10.39 -23.10
N GLU A 83 -4.98 10.13 -22.30
CA GLU A 83 -4.11 8.96 -22.42
C GLU A 83 -4.06 8.16 -21.13
N ASP A 84 -4.02 6.83 -21.24
CA ASP A 84 -3.82 5.97 -20.09
C ASP A 84 -2.43 6.17 -19.51
N GLN A 85 -2.37 6.27 -18.19
CA GLN A 85 -1.10 6.32 -17.47
C GLN A 85 -0.35 4.99 -17.64
N PRO A 86 0.93 5.00 -18.03
CA PRO A 86 1.72 3.77 -18.12
C PRO A 86 1.64 2.93 -16.83
N PHE A 87 1.66 1.62 -16.97
CA PHE A 87 1.44 0.71 -15.82
C PHE A 87 2.38 0.97 -14.65
N TYR A 88 3.66 1.17 -14.92
CA TYR A 88 4.67 1.46 -13.90
C TYR A 88 4.88 2.95 -13.63
N PHE A 89 4.01 3.83 -14.14
CA PHE A 89 4.20 5.27 -14.00
C PHE A 89 4.44 5.71 -12.54
N ARG A 90 3.62 5.22 -11.62
CA ARG A 90 3.75 5.56 -10.20
C ARG A 90 5.09 5.12 -9.63
N GLY A 91 5.52 3.88 -9.93
CA GLY A 91 6.83 3.36 -9.56
C GLY A 91 7.97 4.17 -10.17
N ALA A 92 7.88 4.48 -11.45
CA ALA A 92 8.88 5.26 -12.17
C ALA A 92 8.98 6.71 -11.64
N ALA A 93 7.85 7.38 -11.46
CA ALA A 93 7.83 8.76 -10.93
C ALA A 93 8.40 8.87 -9.51
N SER A 94 8.21 7.84 -8.71
CA SER A 94 8.67 7.76 -7.32
C SER A 94 10.01 7.04 -7.16
N GLN A 95 10.57 6.47 -8.23
CA GLN A 95 11.74 5.59 -8.17
C GLN A 95 11.56 4.53 -7.08
N ALA A 96 10.42 3.85 -7.12
CA ALA A 96 10.05 2.80 -6.17
C ALA A 96 10.32 1.43 -6.78
N TYR A 97 11.02 0.57 -6.06
CA TYR A 97 11.44 -0.76 -6.51
C TYR A 97 11.18 -1.79 -5.44
N ILE A 98 10.82 -3.01 -5.84
CA ILE A 98 10.83 -4.20 -4.99
C ILE A 98 11.95 -5.11 -5.48
N LEU A 99 12.96 -5.34 -4.65
CA LEU A 99 14.19 -6.01 -5.03
C LEU A 99 14.40 -7.27 -4.19
N ARG A 100 14.72 -8.38 -4.86
CA ARG A 100 14.99 -9.67 -4.20
C ARG A 100 16.48 -9.74 -3.84
N CYS A 101 16.74 -10.06 -2.58
CA CYS A 101 18.07 -10.31 -2.04
C CYS A 101 18.53 -11.75 -2.29
N ARG A 102 19.80 -12.04 -2.02
CA ARG A 102 20.41 -13.38 -2.18
C ARG A 102 19.70 -14.46 -1.38
N ASP A 103 19.24 -14.13 -0.16
CA ASP A 103 18.50 -15.03 0.74
C ASP A 103 17.03 -15.24 0.32
N GLY A 104 16.60 -14.67 -0.82
CA GLY A 104 15.24 -14.76 -1.35
C GLY A 104 14.24 -13.78 -0.74
N LYS A 105 14.59 -13.09 0.35
CA LYS A 105 13.79 -12.04 0.97
C LYS A 105 13.79 -10.78 0.10
N ARG A 106 12.86 -9.85 0.35
CA ARG A 106 12.72 -8.64 -0.47
C ARG A 106 12.82 -7.35 0.34
N ILE A 107 13.26 -6.30 -0.35
CA ILE A 107 13.32 -4.93 0.16
C ILE A 107 12.54 -4.03 -0.80
N GLY A 108 11.67 -3.18 -0.25
CA GLY A 108 11.04 -2.08 -0.96
C GLY A 108 11.88 -0.80 -0.82
N LEU A 109 12.15 -0.14 -1.93
CA LEU A 109 12.72 1.21 -1.99
C LEU A 109 11.66 2.19 -2.43
N HIS A 110 11.70 3.44 -1.93
CA HIS A 110 10.81 4.51 -2.40
C HIS A 110 11.50 5.87 -2.26
N MET A 111 11.98 6.41 -3.38
CA MET A 111 12.86 7.58 -3.42
C MET A 111 12.17 8.79 -4.05
N SER A 112 10.94 9.09 -3.69
CA SER A 112 10.10 10.18 -4.26
C SER A 112 10.70 11.58 -4.15
N SER A 113 11.75 11.74 -3.45
CA SER A 113 12.42 13.02 -3.19
C SER A 113 13.91 12.91 -3.41
N PRO A 114 14.61 14.01 -3.21
CA PRO A 114 15.58 14.59 -4.08
C PRO A 114 16.80 13.72 -4.33
N ASP A 115 17.68 14.25 -5.14
CA ASP A 115 18.95 13.66 -5.58
C ASP A 115 19.81 13.03 -4.48
N LYS A 116 19.65 13.45 -3.22
CA LYS A 116 20.39 12.85 -2.10
C LYS A 116 20.11 11.35 -1.92
N PHE A 117 18.86 10.91 -2.10
CA PHE A 117 18.50 9.49 -1.97
C PHE A 117 19.03 8.66 -3.14
N TRP A 118 19.04 9.24 -4.34
CA TRP A 118 19.68 8.63 -5.49
C TRP A 118 21.19 8.52 -5.33
N GLN A 119 21.83 9.56 -4.81
CA GLN A 119 23.26 9.54 -4.45
C GLN A 119 23.54 8.50 -3.36
N GLY A 120 22.71 8.46 -2.32
CA GLY A 120 22.79 7.47 -1.25
C GLY A 120 22.67 6.04 -1.79
N LEU A 121 21.71 5.78 -2.66
CA LEU A 121 21.54 4.48 -3.29
C LEU A 121 22.76 4.10 -4.14
N ALA A 122 23.23 4.98 -5.03
CA ALA A 122 24.38 4.72 -5.88
C ALA A 122 25.62 4.36 -5.05
N LYS A 123 25.80 5.03 -3.90
CA LYS A 123 26.89 4.72 -2.95
C LYS A 123 26.65 3.38 -2.24
N ALA A 124 25.44 3.11 -1.75
CA ALA A 124 25.12 1.87 -1.03
C ALA A 124 25.31 0.64 -1.93
N VAL A 125 24.94 0.75 -3.21
CA VAL A 125 25.08 -0.35 -4.18
C VAL A 125 26.43 -0.40 -4.88
N GLY A 126 27.32 0.56 -4.63
CA GLY A 126 28.65 0.63 -5.24
C GLY A 126 28.64 0.93 -6.74
N ARG A 127 27.62 1.68 -7.22
CA ARG A 127 27.40 1.99 -8.64
C ARG A 127 27.38 3.51 -8.89
N PRO A 128 28.50 4.20 -8.77
CA PRO A 128 28.57 5.65 -9.01
C PRO A 128 28.23 6.05 -10.45
N ASP A 129 28.34 5.14 -11.41
CA ASP A 129 27.94 5.33 -12.80
C ASP A 129 26.44 5.66 -12.97
N LEU A 130 25.59 5.20 -12.05
CA LEU A 130 24.16 5.54 -12.06
C LEU A 130 23.90 7.04 -11.96
N LEU A 131 24.79 7.79 -11.32
CA LEU A 131 24.64 9.24 -11.15
C LEU A 131 24.85 10.01 -12.46
N THR A 132 25.67 9.49 -13.35
CA THR A 132 25.93 10.11 -14.67
C THR A 132 25.00 9.61 -15.74
N ARG A 133 24.68 8.30 -15.72
CA ARG A 133 23.78 7.69 -16.71
C ARG A 133 22.33 8.15 -16.54
N TYR A 134 21.90 8.33 -15.29
CA TYR A 134 20.52 8.71 -14.93
C TYR A 134 20.53 9.99 -14.10
N ALA A 135 21.14 11.05 -14.66
CA ALA A 135 21.40 12.29 -13.94
C ALA A 135 20.15 13.11 -13.65
N THR A 136 19.12 13.02 -14.51
CA THR A 136 17.91 13.81 -14.37
C THR A 136 16.72 12.92 -13.95
N ARG A 137 15.65 13.55 -13.47
CA ARG A 137 14.41 12.85 -13.14
C ARG A 137 13.80 12.17 -14.36
N GLU A 138 13.81 12.89 -15.49
CA GLU A 138 13.26 12.41 -16.76
C GLU A 138 14.01 11.15 -17.21
N ALA A 139 15.35 11.14 -17.16
CA ALA A 139 16.13 9.97 -17.49
C ALA A 139 15.82 8.77 -16.56
N LYS A 140 15.63 9.03 -15.26
CA LYS A 140 15.26 7.96 -14.31
C LYS A 140 13.87 7.39 -14.60
N VAL A 141 12.92 8.21 -15.01
CA VAL A 141 11.57 7.76 -15.38
C VAL A 141 11.60 6.99 -16.68
N GLU A 142 12.28 7.49 -17.70
CA GLU A 142 12.41 6.86 -19.01
C GLU A 142 13.08 5.48 -18.92
N HIS A 143 14.13 5.34 -18.11
CA HIS A 143 14.90 4.11 -17.95
C HIS A 143 14.50 3.28 -16.72
N TYR A 144 13.31 3.51 -16.15
CA TYR A 144 12.88 2.88 -14.88
C TYR A 144 13.03 1.36 -14.86
N GLU A 145 12.62 0.67 -15.92
CA GLU A 145 12.72 -0.80 -15.98
C GLU A 145 14.17 -1.27 -16.15
N GLU A 146 15.01 -0.53 -16.87
CA GLU A 146 16.44 -0.81 -17.00
C GLU A 146 17.14 -0.69 -15.64
N ILE A 147 16.91 0.42 -14.95
CA ILE A 147 17.40 0.65 -13.58
C ILE A 147 16.94 -0.48 -12.66
N GLY A 148 15.67 -0.86 -12.73
CA GLY A 148 15.11 -1.95 -11.93
C GLY A 148 15.84 -3.28 -12.14
N ARG A 149 16.17 -3.63 -13.40
CA ARG A 149 16.95 -4.82 -13.72
C ARG A 149 18.39 -4.75 -13.19
N GLU A 150 19.05 -3.60 -13.33
CA GLU A 150 20.41 -3.40 -12.81
C GLU A 150 20.44 -3.51 -11.28
N LEU A 151 19.50 -2.84 -10.60
CA LEU A 151 19.40 -2.93 -9.15
C LEU A 151 19.07 -4.35 -8.68
N ALA A 152 18.19 -5.07 -9.38
CA ALA A 152 17.87 -6.45 -9.05
C ALA A 152 19.10 -7.37 -9.12
N ALA A 153 19.96 -7.19 -10.12
CA ALA A 153 21.21 -7.93 -10.23
C ALA A 153 22.17 -7.63 -9.05
N VAL A 154 22.25 -6.37 -8.64
CA VAL A 154 23.08 -5.97 -7.49
C VAL A 154 22.51 -6.50 -6.18
N PHE A 155 21.20 -6.37 -5.94
CA PHE A 155 20.57 -6.81 -4.70
C PHE A 155 20.65 -8.34 -4.50
N ALA A 156 20.67 -9.10 -5.58
CA ALA A 156 20.87 -10.55 -5.53
C ALA A 156 22.26 -10.98 -5.02
N THR A 157 23.21 -10.06 -4.81
CA THR A 157 24.57 -10.37 -4.35
C THR A 157 24.75 -10.49 -2.84
N LYS A 158 23.82 -9.94 -2.05
CA LYS A 158 23.88 -9.93 -0.57
C LYS A 158 22.56 -10.31 0.05
N ASP A 159 22.60 -10.74 1.31
CA ASP A 159 21.40 -11.02 2.09
C ASP A 159 20.69 -9.72 2.51
N ARG A 160 19.40 -9.84 2.85
CA ARG A 160 18.57 -8.67 3.18
C ARG A 160 19.14 -7.83 4.31
N ASP A 161 19.66 -8.46 5.36
CA ASP A 161 20.19 -7.75 6.54
C ASP A 161 21.50 -7.00 6.23
N GLU A 162 22.31 -7.51 5.31
CA GLU A 162 23.47 -6.79 4.79
C GLU A 162 23.05 -5.54 4.02
N TRP A 163 22.00 -5.64 3.19
CA TRP A 163 21.47 -4.49 2.46
C TRP A 163 20.82 -3.46 3.38
N ILE A 164 20.07 -3.89 4.40
CA ILE A 164 19.49 -3.00 5.41
C ILE A 164 20.58 -2.12 6.01
N SER A 165 21.67 -2.71 6.48
CA SER A 165 22.80 -1.98 7.07
C SER A 165 23.44 -0.96 6.10
N LEU A 166 23.56 -1.35 4.82
CA LEU A 166 24.14 -0.44 3.80
C LEU A 166 23.20 0.71 3.44
N LEU A 167 21.89 0.45 3.34
CA LEU A 167 20.88 1.45 3.02
C LEU A 167 20.71 2.46 4.16
N GLU A 168 20.68 1.99 5.41
CA GLU A 168 20.66 2.84 6.60
C GLU A 168 21.89 3.76 6.67
N ALA A 169 23.08 3.19 6.47
CA ALA A 169 24.33 3.95 6.51
C ALA A 169 24.44 5.04 5.42
N ASN A 170 23.61 4.96 4.38
CA ASN A 170 23.60 5.92 3.26
C ASN A 170 22.29 6.71 3.15
N ASP A 171 21.44 6.72 4.19
CA ASP A 171 20.17 7.48 4.25
C ASP A 171 19.25 7.21 3.06
N VAL A 172 19.15 5.95 2.62
CA VAL A 172 18.24 5.52 1.55
C VAL A 172 16.91 5.13 2.15
N PRO A 173 15.76 5.64 1.68
CA PRO A 173 14.45 5.22 2.16
C PRO A 173 14.12 3.80 1.69
N PHE A 174 13.94 2.90 2.64
CA PHE A 174 13.60 1.50 2.38
C PHE A 174 12.72 0.90 3.47
N ALA A 175 12.14 -0.25 3.18
CA ALA A 175 11.57 -1.15 4.18
C ALA A 175 11.82 -2.61 3.79
N ALA A 176 12.05 -3.46 4.77
CA ALA A 176 11.98 -4.91 4.58
C ALA A 176 10.54 -5.30 4.22
N GLU A 177 10.34 -6.13 3.19
CA GLU A 177 9.04 -6.72 2.96
C GLU A 177 8.78 -7.80 4.02
N HIS A 178 7.65 -7.68 4.69
CA HIS A 178 7.18 -8.67 5.65
C HIS A 178 6.13 -9.59 5.04
N LEU A 179 6.22 -10.87 5.34
CA LEU A 179 5.09 -11.79 5.17
C LEU A 179 4.11 -11.59 6.33
N LEU A 180 2.83 -11.94 6.15
CA LEU A 180 1.82 -11.79 7.19
C LEU A 180 2.22 -12.49 8.51
N ALA A 181 2.91 -13.63 8.42
CA ALA A 181 3.39 -14.37 9.58
C ALA A 181 4.53 -13.67 10.36
N GLU A 182 5.21 -12.71 9.73
CA GLU A 182 6.33 -11.98 10.33
C GLU A 182 5.89 -10.69 11.04
N LEU A 183 4.66 -10.21 10.76
CA LEU A 183 4.19 -8.91 11.25
C LEU A 183 4.14 -8.81 12.78
N GLU A 184 3.83 -9.90 13.48
CA GLU A 184 3.78 -9.89 14.95
C GLU A 184 5.15 -9.78 15.61
N ASP A 185 6.19 -10.12 14.88
CA ASP A 185 7.57 -10.06 15.34
C ASP A 185 8.24 -8.73 15.03
N ASP A 186 7.65 -7.93 14.15
CA ASP A 186 8.16 -6.60 13.81
C ASP A 186 8.12 -5.65 15.02
N PRO A 187 9.24 -4.98 15.36
CA PRO A 187 9.30 -4.09 16.51
C PRO A 187 8.33 -2.89 16.43
N GLN A 188 8.11 -2.34 15.24
CA GLN A 188 7.20 -1.21 15.04
C GLN A 188 5.74 -1.66 15.18
N VAL A 189 5.38 -2.82 14.64
CA VAL A 189 4.04 -3.41 14.79
C VAL A 189 3.72 -3.71 16.25
N ARG A 190 4.70 -4.24 17.00
CA ARG A 190 4.60 -4.44 18.46
C ARG A 190 4.45 -3.12 19.21
N HIS A 191 5.26 -2.13 18.89
CA HIS A 191 5.18 -0.79 19.51
C HIS A 191 3.80 -0.16 19.28
N LEU A 192 3.24 -0.32 18.11
CA LEU A 192 1.91 0.19 17.76
C LEU A 192 0.78 -0.59 18.46
N GLY A 193 1.03 -1.76 19.02
CA GLY A 193 -0.01 -2.60 19.60
C GLY A 193 -1.09 -2.95 18.57
N THR A 194 -0.68 -3.36 17.37
CA THR A 194 -1.58 -3.55 16.23
C THR A 194 -2.51 -4.74 16.42
N PHE A 195 -2.07 -5.78 17.15
CA PHE A 195 -2.84 -7.00 17.35
C PHE A 195 -3.51 -7.02 18.73
N ASN A 196 -4.70 -7.63 18.80
CA ASN A 196 -5.41 -7.89 20.03
C ASN A 196 -5.73 -9.38 20.22
N LYS A 197 -6.22 -9.68 21.43
CA LYS A 197 -6.79 -10.99 21.77
C LYS A 197 -8.13 -10.74 22.46
N VAL A 198 -9.16 -11.45 22.02
CA VAL A 198 -10.51 -11.35 22.57
C VAL A 198 -11.02 -12.75 22.88
N GLU A 199 -11.63 -12.94 24.06
CA GLU A 199 -12.23 -14.22 24.41
C GLU A 199 -13.59 -14.38 23.74
N HIS A 200 -13.70 -15.40 22.89
CA HIS A 200 -14.94 -15.79 22.24
C HIS A 200 -15.60 -16.91 23.03
N PRO A 201 -16.93 -16.83 23.31
CA PRO A 201 -17.60 -17.80 24.19
C PRO A 201 -17.57 -19.24 23.67
N VAL A 202 -17.44 -19.43 22.34
CA VAL A 202 -17.45 -20.75 21.69
C VAL A 202 -16.05 -21.17 21.21
N HIS A 203 -15.24 -20.22 20.72
CA HIS A 203 -13.98 -20.52 20.04
C HIS A 203 -12.73 -20.24 20.89
N GLY A 204 -12.90 -19.84 22.16
CA GLY A 204 -11.77 -19.47 23.03
C GLY A 204 -11.10 -18.18 22.58
N THR A 205 -9.80 -18.04 22.81
CA THR A 205 -9.07 -16.81 22.44
C THR A 205 -9.00 -16.64 20.93
N VAL A 206 -9.63 -15.59 20.42
CA VAL A 206 -9.54 -15.14 19.02
C VAL A 206 -8.59 -13.98 18.92
N ARG A 207 -7.77 -13.95 17.88
CA ARG A 207 -6.81 -12.87 17.60
C ARG A 207 -7.33 -12.00 16.46
N GLY A 208 -7.11 -10.71 16.57
CA GLY A 208 -7.56 -9.75 15.59
C GLY A 208 -6.62 -8.55 15.48
N VAL A 209 -6.99 -7.62 14.61
CA VAL A 209 -6.27 -6.36 14.41
C VAL A 209 -7.05 -5.25 15.12
N ASN A 210 -6.34 -4.41 15.86
CA ASN A 210 -6.91 -3.24 16.51
C ASN A 210 -7.39 -2.19 15.50
N ARG A 211 -8.19 -1.25 15.97
CA ARG A 211 -8.59 -0.11 15.15
C ARG A 211 -7.35 0.66 14.65
N PRO A 212 -7.30 1.06 13.36
CA PRO A 212 -6.22 1.88 12.85
C PRO A 212 -6.28 3.34 13.37
N VAL A 213 -7.42 3.75 13.97
CA VAL A 213 -7.63 5.07 14.55
C VAL A 213 -7.55 4.97 16.07
N ARG A 214 -6.78 5.87 16.69
CA ARG A 214 -6.65 6.00 18.16
C ARG A 214 -7.44 7.20 18.64
N PHE A 215 -8.14 7.03 19.76
CA PHE A 215 -8.77 8.13 20.50
C PHE A 215 -8.06 8.24 21.84
N ASP A 216 -7.43 9.38 22.10
CA ASP A 216 -6.62 9.63 23.32
C ASP A 216 -5.54 8.55 23.55
N GLY A 217 -4.98 8.02 22.47
CA GLY A 217 -3.98 6.94 22.50
C GLY A 217 -4.55 5.51 22.51
N ASP A 218 -5.86 5.34 22.73
CA ASP A 218 -6.51 4.04 22.76
C ASP A 218 -6.99 3.59 21.37
N ASN A 219 -6.71 2.34 21.02
CA ASN A 219 -7.14 1.70 19.78
C ASN A 219 -7.82 0.34 19.96
N ASN A 220 -7.96 -0.14 21.19
CA ASN A 220 -8.47 -1.50 21.45
C ASN A 220 -9.62 -1.60 22.46
N SER A 221 -10.00 -0.52 23.15
CA SER A 221 -11.12 -0.56 24.08
C SER A 221 -12.45 -0.84 23.36
N GLY A 222 -13.29 -1.64 23.98
CA GLY A 222 -14.63 -1.96 23.46
C GLY A 222 -14.67 -2.98 22.30
N PHE A 223 -13.56 -3.70 22.04
CA PHE A 223 -13.60 -4.83 21.12
C PHE A 223 -14.47 -5.95 21.69
N LEU A 224 -15.40 -6.42 20.89
CA LEU A 224 -16.17 -7.62 21.14
C LEU A 224 -15.65 -8.74 20.22
N PRO A 225 -15.80 -10.00 20.62
CA PRO A 225 -15.53 -11.12 19.72
C PRO A 225 -16.44 -11.04 18.49
N PRO A 226 -16.05 -11.61 17.33
CA PRO A 226 -16.92 -11.69 16.19
C PRO A 226 -18.19 -12.47 16.56
N PRO A 227 -19.38 -12.07 16.08
CA PRO A 227 -20.63 -12.77 16.37
C PRO A 227 -20.64 -14.17 15.76
N ALA A 228 -21.38 -15.09 16.35
CA ALA A 228 -21.69 -16.35 15.73
C ALA A 228 -22.69 -16.16 14.55
N MET A 229 -22.78 -17.17 13.68
CA MET A 229 -23.68 -17.09 12.54
C MET A 229 -25.16 -16.97 13.02
N GLY A 230 -25.82 -15.86 12.69
CA GLY A 230 -27.22 -15.60 13.05
C GLY A 230 -27.43 -14.95 14.43
N GLU A 231 -26.35 -14.52 15.09
CA GLU A 231 -26.39 -13.81 16.37
C GLU A 231 -26.66 -12.30 16.21
#